data_3a169380013f53387b368fa69cae053d
#
_entry.id   3a169380013f53387b368fa69cae053d
#
_cell.length_a   1.000
_cell.length_b   1.000
_cell.length_c   1.000
_cell.angle_alpha   90.00
_cell.angle_beta   90.00
_cell.angle_gamma   90.00
#
_symmetry.space_group_name_H-M   'P 1'
#
loop_
_entity.id
_entity.type
_entity.pdbx_description
1 polymer ?
#
loop_
_entity_poly.entity_id
_entity_poly.type
_entity_poly.pdbx_seq_one_letter_code
_entity_poly.pdbx_strand_id
1 'polypeptide(L)'
;MKTTESLRKDIAALVKEYADLQYVDKEFVPGEDVVPPSGKVIGETELQYMVDASLDGWLTTGRFNEQFEKGLADFIGIDKLITVNSGSSANLVAFATLTSPKLGDRAIIKGDEVISVAAGFPTTVNPIVQFGAIPVFVDVDLKTHNINANLIEAAITSKTKAIMLAHTLGNPYNLEKVKELCDKYNLWLVEDCCDALGAEYNGKHVGTFGDIATCSFYPAHHITMGEGGAVFTNNSELITIAESFRDWGRDCYCKPGCDDTCGRRFDQQLGSLPRGYDHKYTYSHLGYNLKISDMQAACGLAQLKRLPEFVKQRNSNFAYLSNKLSKLTDYIELTMPTKNSTPSWFGFPITIKNNSGASRVDLIKYLDQNKIGTRLLFAGNLTRQPYFKDVDYRISGDLTNTDITMNNTLWLGIYPGIGKKQLDYIAVKIEEFFGIGF
;
A
#
# COMPACT_ATOMS: atom_id res chain seq x y z
N MET A 1 44.51 -0.70 -19.92
CA MET A 1 43.31 -1.58 -19.96
C MET A 1 42.21 -0.94 -19.10
N LYS A 2 40.98 -0.93 -19.55
CA LYS A 2 39.85 -0.48 -18.71
C LYS A 2 39.61 -1.49 -17.58
N THR A 3 39.39 -1.01 -16.38
CA THR A 3 38.96 -1.84 -15.24
C THR A 3 37.43 -2.02 -15.24
N THR A 4 36.92 -3.02 -14.53
CA THR A 4 35.45 -3.20 -14.35
C THR A 4 34.80 -1.96 -13.72
N GLU A 5 35.48 -1.30 -12.80
CA GLU A 5 34.99 -0.05 -12.18
C GLU A 5 34.92 1.11 -13.19
N SER A 6 35.94 1.27 -14.06
CA SER A 6 35.88 2.30 -15.10
C SER A 6 34.78 2.02 -16.12
N LEU A 7 34.55 0.75 -16.46
CA LEU A 7 33.46 0.36 -17.37
C LEU A 7 32.07 0.61 -16.75
N ARG A 8 31.87 0.37 -15.44
CA ARG A 8 30.62 0.72 -14.76
C ARG A 8 30.34 2.23 -14.84
N LYS A 9 31.38 3.08 -14.67
CA LYS A 9 31.24 4.53 -14.81
C LYS A 9 30.86 4.95 -16.25
N ASP A 10 31.49 4.33 -17.25
CA ASP A 10 31.17 4.57 -18.66
C ASP A 10 29.74 4.17 -18.99
N ILE A 11 29.29 3.00 -18.52
CA ILE A 11 27.91 2.52 -18.68
C ILE A 11 26.91 3.49 -18.00
N ALA A 12 27.20 3.91 -16.77
CA ALA A 12 26.35 4.86 -16.05
C ALA A 12 26.22 6.21 -16.81
N ALA A 13 27.30 6.67 -17.44
CA ALA A 13 27.28 7.88 -18.24
C ALA A 13 26.39 7.72 -19.49
N LEU A 14 26.47 6.58 -20.20
CA LEU A 14 25.60 6.26 -21.34
C LEU A 14 24.12 6.12 -20.93
N VAL A 15 23.84 5.54 -19.77
CA VAL A 15 22.48 5.46 -19.22
C VAL A 15 21.92 6.84 -18.93
N LYS A 16 22.76 7.76 -18.41
CA LYS A 16 22.34 9.15 -18.22
C LYS A 16 22.04 9.84 -19.54
N GLU A 17 22.91 9.73 -20.53
CA GLU A 17 22.69 10.29 -21.85
C GLU A 17 21.39 9.79 -22.48
N TYR A 18 21.10 8.48 -22.35
CA TYR A 18 19.84 7.89 -22.78
C TYR A 18 18.64 8.49 -22.03
N ALA A 19 18.74 8.62 -20.70
CA ALA A 19 17.65 9.16 -19.89
C ALA A 19 17.34 10.63 -20.24
N ASP A 20 18.37 11.45 -20.49
CA ASP A 20 18.24 12.85 -20.89
C ASP A 20 17.50 12.99 -22.23
N LEU A 21 17.65 12.02 -23.14
CA LEU A 21 16.91 11.99 -24.41
C LEU A 21 15.49 11.42 -24.29
N GLN A 22 15.30 10.43 -23.41
CA GLN A 22 14.03 9.69 -23.30
C GLN A 22 13.00 10.40 -22.42
N TYR A 23 13.43 11.02 -21.32
CA TYR A 23 12.55 11.62 -20.31
C TYR A 23 12.55 13.15 -20.40
N VAL A 24 12.30 13.65 -21.61
CA VAL A 24 12.14 15.10 -21.84
C VAL A 24 10.74 15.53 -21.42
N ASP A 25 10.67 16.60 -20.64
CA ASP A 25 9.40 17.21 -20.29
C ASP A 25 8.69 17.71 -21.56
N LYS A 26 7.47 17.19 -21.79
CA LYS A 26 6.61 17.66 -22.88
C LYS A 26 5.59 18.64 -22.33
N GLU A 27 5.37 19.73 -23.06
CA GLU A 27 4.31 20.66 -22.73
C GLU A 27 2.94 19.98 -22.91
N PHE A 28 2.10 20.04 -21.87
CA PHE A 28 0.75 19.49 -21.92
C PHE A 28 -0.17 20.35 -22.78
N VAL A 29 -0.85 19.73 -23.73
CA VAL A 29 -1.85 20.35 -24.63
C VAL A 29 -3.26 19.88 -24.20
N PRO A 30 -4.09 20.78 -23.62
CA PRO A 30 -5.46 20.44 -23.21
C PRO A 30 -6.31 19.89 -24.35
N GLY A 31 -6.97 18.75 -24.12
CA GLY A 31 -7.82 18.06 -25.10
C GLY A 31 -7.07 17.19 -26.12
N GLU A 32 -5.75 17.33 -26.23
CA GLU A 32 -4.91 16.48 -27.09
C GLU A 32 -4.17 15.41 -26.30
N ASP A 33 -3.55 15.79 -25.18
CA ASP A 33 -2.83 14.88 -24.31
C ASP A 33 -3.73 14.24 -23.26
N VAL A 34 -3.37 13.02 -22.84
CA VAL A 34 -4.07 12.29 -21.77
C VAL A 34 -3.62 12.80 -20.41
N VAL A 35 -4.57 13.05 -19.52
CA VAL A 35 -4.32 13.22 -18.09
C VAL A 35 -4.53 11.86 -17.38
N PRO A 36 -3.47 11.13 -17.03
CA PRO A 36 -3.61 9.81 -16.44
C PRO A 36 -4.02 9.89 -14.95
N PRO A 37 -4.81 8.91 -14.44
CA PRO A 37 -5.21 8.90 -13.04
C PRO A 37 -4.05 8.57 -12.10
N SER A 38 -3.03 7.88 -12.58
CA SER A 38 -1.82 7.53 -11.84
C SER A 38 -0.64 7.37 -12.80
N GLY A 39 0.55 7.45 -12.26
CA GLY A 39 1.77 7.27 -13.03
C GLY A 39 3.00 7.25 -12.14
N LYS A 40 4.14 7.03 -12.77
CA LYS A 40 5.45 7.02 -12.13
C LYS A 40 6.32 8.14 -12.70
N VAL A 41 7.22 8.64 -11.90
CA VAL A 41 8.26 9.58 -12.33
C VAL A 41 9.60 8.87 -12.24
N ILE A 42 10.13 8.45 -13.38
CA ILE A 42 11.40 7.72 -13.54
C ILE A 42 12.40 8.67 -14.23
N GLY A 43 13.65 8.59 -13.82
CA GLY A 43 14.74 9.38 -14.39
C GLY A 43 16.04 8.60 -14.50
N GLU A 44 17.15 9.34 -14.63
CA GLU A 44 18.48 8.76 -14.80
C GLU A 44 18.90 7.86 -13.63
N THR A 45 18.59 8.28 -12.39
CA THR A 45 19.08 7.60 -11.18
C THR A 45 18.48 6.21 -11.03
N GLU A 46 17.17 6.07 -11.29
CA GLU A 46 16.51 4.77 -11.26
C GLU A 46 17.12 3.82 -12.29
N LEU A 47 17.35 4.29 -13.52
CA LEU A 47 17.97 3.47 -14.57
C LEU A 47 19.41 3.10 -14.24
N GLN A 48 20.22 4.06 -13.76
CA GLN A 48 21.61 3.80 -13.38
C GLN A 48 21.69 2.75 -12.28
N TYR A 49 20.83 2.83 -11.24
CA TYR A 49 20.83 1.88 -10.13
C TYR A 49 20.40 0.48 -10.56
N MET A 50 19.36 0.37 -11.40
CA MET A 50 18.92 -0.93 -11.95
C MET A 50 20.02 -1.59 -12.80
N VAL A 51 20.69 -0.82 -13.65
CA VAL A 51 21.80 -1.31 -14.48
C VAL A 51 22.97 -1.73 -13.59
N ASP A 52 23.34 -0.93 -12.57
CA ASP A 52 24.44 -1.25 -11.64
C ASP A 52 24.16 -2.54 -10.85
N ALA A 53 22.91 -2.75 -10.41
CA ALA A 53 22.48 -4.00 -9.79
C ALA A 53 22.59 -5.19 -10.76
N SER A 54 22.22 -4.99 -12.04
CA SER A 54 22.33 -6.03 -13.07
C SER A 54 23.79 -6.45 -13.33
N LEU A 55 24.72 -5.50 -13.25
CA LEU A 55 26.17 -5.77 -13.44
C LEU A 55 26.80 -6.56 -12.28
N ASP A 56 26.14 -6.65 -11.12
CA ASP A 56 26.58 -7.51 -10.03
C ASP A 56 26.35 -9.00 -10.34
N GLY A 57 25.38 -9.34 -11.21
CA GLY A 57 24.99 -10.71 -11.52
C GLY A 57 24.35 -11.45 -10.34
N TRP A 58 24.04 -10.74 -9.25
CA TRP A 58 23.34 -11.27 -8.08
C TRP A 58 21.84 -11.06 -8.22
N LEU A 59 21.13 -12.08 -8.68
CA LEU A 59 19.76 -11.96 -9.19
C LEU A 59 18.65 -12.10 -8.14
N THR A 60 18.97 -12.28 -6.86
CA THR A 60 18.04 -12.27 -5.72
C THR A 60 18.29 -11.02 -4.85
N THR A 61 17.76 -10.96 -3.64
CA THR A 61 17.99 -9.86 -2.69
C THR A 61 19.50 -9.69 -2.41
N GLY A 62 20.00 -8.47 -2.53
CA GLY A 62 21.42 -8.14 -2.40
C GLY A 62 21.65 -6.77 -1.75
N ARG A 63 22.73 -6.10 -2.14
CA ARG A 63 23.17 -4.83 -1.52
C ARG A 63 22.19 -3.68 -1.66
N PHE A 64 21.44 -3.62 -2.76
CA PHE A 64 20.42 -2.59 -2.95
C PHE A 64 19.20 -2.86 -2.06
N ASN A 65 18.82 -4.13 -1.90
CA ASN A 65 17.74 -4.50 -1.01
C ASN A 65 18.07 -4.16 0.45
N GLU A 66 19.28 -4.44 0.91
CA GLU A 66 19.71 -4.09 2.27
C GLU A 66 19.67 -2.58 2.52
N GLN A 67 20.13 -1.79 1.54
CA GLN A 67 20.10 -0.33 1.63
C GLN A 67 18.67 0.22 1.58
N PHE A 68 17.81 -0.37 0.76
CA PHE A 68 16.41 0.02 0.67
C PHE A 68 15.65 -0.28 1.95
N GLU A 69 15.76 -1.52 2.46
CA GLU A 69 15.09 -1.93 3.72
C GLU A 69 15.51 -1.02 4.87
N LYS A 70 16.82 -0.76 5.01
CA LYS A 70 17.32 0.16 6.02
C LYS A 70 16.81 1.59 5.81
N GLY A 71 16.96 2.12 4.61
CA GLY A 71 16.56 3.51 4.33
C GLY A 71 15.07 3.76 4.50
N LEU A 72 14.23 2.79 4.15
CA LEU A 72 12.79 2.88 4.35
C LEU A 72 12.41 2.73 5.82
N ALA A 73 13.06 1.83 6.56
CA ALA A 73 12.88 1.67 8.00
C ALA A 73 13.25 2.97 8.75
N ASP A 74 14.40 3.57 8.39
CA ASP A 74 14.85 4.86 8.95
C ASP A 74 13.83 5.99 8.63
N PHE A 75 13.28 6.02 7.41
CA PHE A 75 12.28 7.02 7.00
C PHE A 75 10.98 6.90 7.79
N ILE A 76 10.47 5.69 7.97
CA ILE A 76 9.21 5.42 8.70
C ILE A 76 9.41 5.56 10.22
N GLY A 77 10.61 5.33 10.73
CA GLY A 77 10.90 5.26 12.15
C GLY A 77 10.52 3.91 12.78
N ILE A 78 10.86 2.83 12.07
CA ILE A 78 10.57 1.44 12.45
C ILE A 78 11.89 0.64 12.54
N ASP A 79 11.96 -0.36 13.43
CA ASP A 79 13.20 -1.12 13.65
C ASP A 79 13.41 -2.25 12.64
N LYS A 80 12.33 -2.87 12.17
CA LYS A 80 12.36 -4.10 11.37
C LYS A 80 11.47 -3.98 10.15
N LEU A 81 12.07 -4.24 8.98
CA LEU A 81 11.40 -4.21 7.69
C LEU A 81 11.98 -5.28 6.78
N ILE A 82 11.10 -5.98 6.06
CA ILE A 82 11.47 -6.93 5.01
C ILE A 82 10.71 -6.60 3.72
N THR A 83 11.39 -6.71 2.60
CA THR A 83 10.77 -6.55 1.28
C THR A 83 10.10 -7.85 0.82
N VAL A 84 9.04 -7.67 0.04
CA VAL A 84 8.30 -8.73 -0.66
C VAL A 84 7.98 -8.27 -2.09
N ASN A 85 7.55 -9.20 -2.95
CA ASN A 85 7.40 -8.94 -4.38
C ASN A 85 6.14 -8.14 -4.78
N SER A 86 5.25 -7.79 -3.85
CA SER A 86 4.11 -6.90 -4.08
C SER A 86 3.47 -6.46 -2.77
N GLY A 87 2.64 -5.39 -2.79
CA GLY A 87 1.81 -5.02 -1.65
C GLY A 87 0.78 -6.09 -1.28
N SER A 88 0.26 -6.81 -2.27
CA SER A 88 -0.65 -7.95 -2.03
C SER A 88 0.06 -9.08 -1.27
N SER A 89 1.30 -9.37 -1.62
CA SER A 89 2.14 -10.32 -0.88
C SER A 89 2.50 -9.81 0.51
N ALA A 90 2.66 -8.50 0.68
CA ALA A 90 2.88 -7.89 1.99
C ALA A 90 1.68 -8.14 2.91
N ASN A 91 0.46 -7.88 2.44
CA ASN A 91 -0.78 -8.16 3.18
C ASN A 91 -0.93 -9.65 3.50
N LEU A 92 -0.62 -10.53 2.54
CA LEU A 92 -0.65 -11.97 2.73
C LEU A 92 0.34 -12.41 3.82
N VAL A 93 1.60 -11.96 3.76
CA VAL A 93 2.63 -12.30 4.75
C VAL A 93 2.30 -11.72 6.12
N ALA A 94 1.85 -10.45 6.20
CA ALA A 94 1.48 -9.84 7.46
C ALA A 94 0.34 -10.60 8.15
N PHE A 95 -0.69 -10.99 7.40
CA PHE A 95 -1.79 -11.78 7.95
C PHE A 95 -1.36 -13.20 8.31
N ALA A 96 -0.61 -13.88 7.43
CA ALA A 96 -0.06 -15.21 7.69
C ALA A 96 0.78 -15.24 8.98
N THR A 97 1.54 -14.18 9.24
CA THR A 97 2.32 -14.03 10.47
C THR A 97 1.45 -14.18 11.71
N LEU A 98 0.27 -13.57 11.71
CA LEU A 98 -0.67 -13.61 12.83
C LEU A 98 -1.37 -14.96 13.01
N THR A 99 -1.27 -15.87 12.03
CA THR A 99 -1.79 -17.26 12.13
C THR A 99 -0.75 -18.26 12.65
N SER A 100 0.47 -17.80 12.89
CA SER A 100 1.57 -18.70 13.33
C SER A 100 1.27 -19.37 14.67
N PRO A 101 1.45 -20.71 14.78
CA PRO A 101 1.34 -21.40 16.06
C PRO A 101 2.33 -20.90 17.12
N LYS A 102 3.41 -20.23 16.71
CA LYS A 102 4.38 -19.62 17.64
C LYS A 102 3.76 -18.53 18.51
N LEU A 103 2.65 -17.93 18.10
CA LEU A 103 1.91 -16.90 18.85
C LEU A 103 0.97 -17.47 19.93
N GLY A 104 0.90 -18.80 20.09
CA GLY A 104 0.07 -19.45 21.10
C GLY A 104 -1.41 -19.03 20.99
N ASP A 105 -2.00 -18.64 22.12
CA ASP A 105 -3.43 -18.25 22.21
C ASP A 105 -3.77 -16.96 21.45
N ARG A 106 -2.78 -16.18 21.04
CA ARG A 106 -2.96 -14.99 20.20
C ARG A 106 -3.00 -15.31 18.72
N ALA A 107 -2.62 -16.52 18.28
CA ALA A 107 -2.71 -16.91 16.89
C ALA A 107 -4.15 -16.82 16.37
N ILE A 108 -4.31 -16.28 15.17
CA ILE A 108 -5.60 -16.26 14.46
C ILE A 108 -5.83 -17.66 13.89
N ILE A 109 -6.97 -18.27 14.19
CA ILE A 109 -7.34 -19.58 13.70
C ILE A 109 -8.63 -19.52 12.85
N LYS A 110 -8.93 -20.62 12.17
CA LYS A 110 -10.17 -20.74 11.39
C LYS A 110 -11.40 -20.43 12.23
N GLY A 111 -12.26 -19.55 11.75
CA GLY A 111 -13.49 -19.13 12.42
C GLY A 111 -13.34 -17.92 13.35
N ASP A 112 -12.11 -17.45 13.60
CA ASP A 112 -11.90 -16.17 14.28
C ASP A 112 -12.35 -15.00 13.39
N GLU A 113 -12.77 -13.91 14.02
CA GLU A 113 -13.25 -12.72 13.33
C GLU A 113 -12.15 -11.65 13.19
N VAL A 114 -12.13 -11.00 12.01
CA VAL A 114 -11.23 -9.88 11.72
C VAL A 114 -12.05 -8.71 11.18
N ILE A 115 -12.02 -7.58 11.88
CA ILE A 115 -12.75 -6.38 11.48
C ILE A 115 -12.02 -5.69 10.32
N SER A 116 -12.79 -5.32 9.29
CA SER A 116 -12.32 -4.58 8.12
C SER A 116 -13.45 -3.76 7.48
N VAL A 117 -13.23 -3.21 6.30
CA VAL A 117 -14.23 -2.49 5.51
C VAL A 117 -14.49 -3.20 4.18
N ALA A 118 -15.74 -3.17 3.73
CA ALA A 118 -16.10 -3.70 2.41
C ALA A 118 -15.76 -2.72 1.27
N ALA A 119 -15.67 -1.41 1.55
CA ALA A 119 -15.17 -0.39 0.62
C ALA A 119 -13.63 -0.39 0.59
N GLY A 120 -13.02 -1.57 0.43
CA GLY A 120 -11.57 -1.77 0.51
C GLY A 120 -10.98 -2.39 -0.75
N PHE A 121 -9.64 -2.43 -0.78
CA PHE A 121 -8.94 -3.18 -1.82
C PHE A 121 -9.01 -4.68 -1.50
N PRO A 122 -9.21 -5.56 -2.51
CA PRO A 122 -9.41 -6.99 -2.27
C PRO A 122 -8.31 -7.62 -1.42
N THR A 123 -7.04 -7.28 -1.64
CA THR A 123 -5.93 -7.94 -0.96
C THR A 123 -5.69 -7.49 0.49
N THR A 124 -6.40 -6.45 0.96
CA THR A 124 -6.49 -6.16 2.40
C THR A 124 -7.40 -7.17 3.12
N VAL A 125 -8.40 -7.74 2.42
CA VAL A 125 -9.40 -8.65 3.01
C VAL A 125 -9.16 -10.12 2.65
N ASN A 126 -8.69 -10.39 1.43
CA ASN A 126 -8.53 -11.76 0.93
C ASN A 126 -7.72 -12.69 1.85
N PRO A 127 -6.62 -12.26 2.49
CA PRO A 127 -5.88 -13.13 3.41
C PRO A 127 -6.74 -13.62 4.59
N ILE A 128 -7.67 -12.80 5.09
CA ILE A 128 -8.60 -13.19 6.15
C ILE A 128 -9.37 -14.45 5.74
N VAL A 129 -9.95 -14.42 4.53
CA VAL A 129 -10.72 -15.53 3.96
C VAL A 129 -9.82 -16.73 3.65
N GLN A 130 -8.65 -16.50 3.05
CA GLN A 130 -7.71 -17.55 2.65
C GLN A 130 -7.23 -18.40 3.83
N PHE A 131 -7.10 -17.80 5.01
CA PHE A 131 -6.74 -18.51 6.26
C PHE A 131 -7.95 -19.02 7.04
N GLY A 132 -9.17 -18.87 6.49
CA GLY A 132 -10.40 -19.38 7.08
C GLY A 132 -10.94 -18.55 8.26
N ALA A 133 -10.41 -17.37 8.48
CA ALA A 133 -10.99 -16.38 9.37
C ALA A 133 -12.18 -15.68 8.69
N ILE A 134 -13.03 -15.03 9.48
CA ILE A 134 -14.28 -14.42 9.03
C ILE A 134 -14.12 -12.90 9.01
N PRO A 135 -14.16 -12.24 7.83
CA PRO A 135 -14.17 -10.79 7.78
C PRO A 135 -15.46 -10.22 8.35
N VAL A 136 -15.31 -9.23 9.23
CA VAL A 136 -16.43 -8.48 9.81
C VAL A 136 -16.39 -7.07 9.24
N PHE A 137 -17.38 -6.74 8.44
CA PHE A 137 -17.44 -5.45 7.78
C PHE A 137 -18.17 -4.41 8.60
N VAL A 138 -17.51 -3.26 8.78
CA VAL A 138 -18.04 -2.04 9.39
C VAL A 138 -18.12 -0.97 8.31
N ASP A 139 -19.16 -0.12 8.35
CA ASP A 139 -19.36 0.91 7.35
C ASP A 139 -18.29 2.01 7.41
N VAL A 140 -18.15 2.74 6.32
CA VAL A 140 -17.19 3.83 6.18
C VAL A 140 -17.82 5.19 6.44
N ASP A 141 -17.00 6.20 6.68
CA ASP A 141 -17.37 7.61 6.70
C ASP A 141 -17.20 8.21 5.30
N LEU A 142 -18.23 8.85 4.75
CA LEU A 142 -18.20 9.39 3.38
C LEU A 142 -17.25 10.57 3.20
N LYS A 143 -16.91 11.30 4.28
CA LYS A 143 -16.01 12.45 4.18
C LYS A 143 -14.54 12.03 4.13
N THR A 144 -14.21 10.91 4.74
CA THR A 144 -12.84 10.41 4.81
C THR A 144 -12.60 9.16 3.98
N HIS A 145 -13.66 8.44 3.60
CA HIS A 145 -13.70 7.11 2.99
C HIS A 145 -13.01 6.02 3.83
N ASN A 146 -12.67 6.32 5.06
CA ASN A 146 -12.12 5.38 6.03
C ASN A 146 -13.22 4.73 6.85
N ILE A 147 -12.89 3.65 7.57
CA ILE A 147 -13.80 3.02 8.53
C ILE A 147 -14.39 4.05 9.49
N ASN A 148 -15.69 3.96 9.76
CA ASN A 148 -16.30 4.73 10.83
C ASN A 148 -15.88 4.14 12.19
N ALA A 149 -14.84 4.70 12.79
CA ALA A 149 -14.25 4.19 14.03
C ALA A 149 -15.25 4.13 15.22
N ASN A 150 -16.33 4.91 15.18
CA ASN A 150 -17.36 4.88 16.22
C ASN A 150 -18.23 3.61 16.18
N LEU A 151 -18.25 2.90 15.06
CA LEU A 151 -19.03 1.67 14.87
C LEU A 151 -18.23 0.40 15.19
N ILE A 152 -16.90 0.50 15.35
CA ILE A 152 -16.02 -0.66 15.54
C ILE A 152 -16.34 -1.42 16.82
N GLU A 153 -16.55 -0.72 17.95
CA GLU A 153 -16.75 -1.37 19.22
C GLU A 153 -17.98 -2.31 19.24
N ALA A 154 -19.04 -1.90 18.56
CA ALA A 154 -20.27 -2.72 18.39
C ALA A 154 -20.03 -3.98 17.53
N ALA A 155 -18.97 -3.98 16.71
CA ALA A 155 -18.62 -5.11 15.86
C ALA A 155 -17.79 -6.18 16.61
N ILE A 156 -17.21 -5.84 17.76
CA ILE A 156 -16.32 -6.73 18.54
C ILE A 156 -17.12 -7.82 19.22
N THR A 157 -16.69 -9.08 19.08
CA THR A 157 -17.21 -10.26 19.79
C THR A 157 -16.09 -11.01 20.47
N SER A 158 -16.43 -12.08 21.17
CA SER A 158 -15.42 -13.00 21.78
C SER A 158 -14.56 -13.73 20.74
N LYS A 159 -14.94 -13.72 19.45
CA LYS A 159 -14.19 -14.32 18.35
C LYS A 159 -13.30 -13.30 17.64
N THR A 160 -13.46 -12.02 17.91
CA THR A 160 -12.64 -10.98 17.24
C THR A 160 -11.21 -11.07 17.73
N LYS A 161 -10.26 -11.21 16.80
CA LYS A 161 -8.82 -11.32 17.06
C LYS A 161 -7.99 -10.18 16.49
N ALA A 162 -8.49 -9.53 15.43
CA ALA A 162 -7.73 -8.49 14.76
C ALA A 162 -8.63 -7.42 14.15
N ILE A 163 -8.01 -6.28 13.87
CA ILE A 163 -8.50 -5.23 12.98
C ILE A 163 -7.46 -5.09 11.86
N MET A 164 -7.88 -5.19 10.60
CA MET A 164 -7.01 -5.02 9.42
C MET A 164 -7.61 -3.97 8.50
N LEU A 165 -6.94 -2.84 8.36
CA LEU A 165 -7.47 -1.66 7.68
C LEU A 165 -6.42 -1.02 6.79
N ALA A 166 -6.87 -0.53 5.62
CA ALA A 166 -6.07 0.36 4.79
C ALA A 166 -6.32 1.83 5.15
N HIS A 167 -5.28 2.66 4.99
CA HIS A 167 -5.40 4.12 5.00
C HIS A 167 -5.86 4.56 3.61
N THR A 168 -7.16 4.77 3.45
CA THR A 168 -7.82 4.92 2.15
C THR A 168 -7.25 6.07 1.34
N LEU A 169 -6.69 5.77 0.16
CA LEU A 169 -6.08 6.74 -0.76
C LEU A 169 -5.10 7.71 -0.09
N GLY A 170 -4.38 7.25 0.94
CA GLY A 170 -3.38 8.04 1.63
C GLY A 170 -3.90 8.89 2.79
N ASN A 171 -5.19 8.77 3.13
CA ASN A 171 -5.82 9.45 4.25
C ASN A 171 -5.82 8.51 5.48
N PRO A 172 -5.07 8.78 6.54
CA PRO A 172 -5.09 7.94 7.73
C PRO A 172 -6.49 7.81 8.32
N TYR A 173 -6.90 6.61 8.73
CA TYR A 173 -8.12 6.46 9.54
C TYR A 173 -7.88 6.99 10.97
N ASN A 174 -8.93 7.05 11.80
CA ASN A 174 -8.82 7.48 13.20
C ASN A 174 -8.03 6.46 14.02
N LEU A 175 -6.68 6.55 13.95
CA LEU A 175 -5.75 5.64 14.61
C LEU A 175 -5.86 5.67 16.13
N GLU A 176 -6.14 6.83 16.72
CA GLU A 176 -6.31 6.96 18.16
C GLU A 176 -7.45 6.06 18.66
N LYS A 177 -8.62 6.14 18.03
CA LYS A 177 -9.79 5.34 18.41
C LYS A 177 -9.60 3.86 18.11
N VAL A 178 -9.02 3.52 16.96
CA VAL A 178 -8.76 2.12 16.58
C VAL A 178 -7.76 1.49 17.53
N LYS A 179 -6.66 2.19 17.85
CA LYS A 179 -5.64 1.69 18.79
C LYS A 179 -6.18 1.52 20.21
N GLU A 180 -6.99 2.49 20.70
CA GLU A 180 -7.68 2.36 21.99
C GLU A 180 -8.49 1.07 22.08
N LEU A 181 -9.24 0.74 21.01
CA LEU A 181 -10.04 -0.49 20.97
C LEU A 181 -9.18 -1.75 20.89
N CYS A 182 -8.11 -1.73 20.09
CA CYS A 182 -7.18 -2.85 20.02
C CYS A 182 -6.54 -3.14 21.38
N ASP A 183 -6.12 -2.12 22.10
CA ASP A 183 -5.54 -2.26 23.43
C ASP A 183 -6.57 -2.75 24.45
N LYS A 184 -7.78 -2.19 24.43
CA LYS A 184 -8.87 -2.57 25.34
C LYS A 184 -9.29 -4.03 25.20
N TYR A 185 -9.35 -4.53 23.97
CA TYR A 185 -9.84 -5.88 23.65
C TYR A 185 -8.73 -6.88 23.30
N ASN A 186 -7.46 -6.48 23.46
CA ASN A 186 -6.28 -7.30 23.11
C ASN A 186 -6.32 -7.83 21.67
N LEU A 187 -6.67 -6.96 20.69
CA LEU A 187 -6.75 -7.29 19.28
C LEU A 187 -5.44 -6.94 18.57
N TRP A 188 -5.08 -7.72 17.55
CA TRP A 188 -4.03 -7.34 16.64
C TRP A 188 -4.48 -6.17 15.76
N LEU A 189 -3.58 -5.24 15.47
CA LEU A 189 -3.79 -4.18 14.50
C LEU A 189 -2.82 -4.35 13.32
N VAL A 190 -3.39 -4.58 12.13
CA VAL A 190 -2.65 -4.59 10.86
C VAL A 190 -2.95 -3.29 10.11
N GLU A 191 -1.91 -2.49 9.86
CA GLU A 191 -2.02 -1.26 9.08
C GLU A 191 -1.61 -1.53 7.62
N ASP A 192 -2.55 -1.47 6.68
CA ASP A 192 -2.24 -1.48 5.25
C ASP A 192 -1.93 -0.04 4.79
N CYS A 193 -0.63 0.26 4.66
CA CYS A 193 -0.12 1.56 4.25
C CYS A 193 0.21 1.62 2.74
N CYS A 194 -0.30 0.70 1.92
CA CYS A 194 0.01 0.64 0.49
C CYS A 194 -0.23 1.98 -0.21
N ASP A 195 -1.32 2.66 0.11
CA ASP A 195 -1.67 3.97 -0.45
C ASP A 195 -1.18 5.16 0.41
N ALA A 196 -0.46 4.94 1.51
CA ALA A 196 -0.27 5.95 2.54
C ALA A 196 1.20 6.16 2.97
N LEU A 197 2.15 5.71 2.16
CA LEU A 197 3.56 5.90 2.48
C LEU A 197 3.89 7.41 2.62
N GLY A 198 4.42 7.79 3.78
CA GLY A 198 4.70 9.19 4.12
C GLY A 198 3.53 9.95 4.76
N ALA A 199 2.36 9.30 4.96
CA ALA A 199 1.29 9.88 5.76
C ALA A 199 1.62 9.82 7.26
N GLU A 200 1.10 10.80 8.01
CA GLU A 200 1.33 10.91 9.46
C GLU A 200 0.00 11.04 10.21
N TYR A 201 0.00 10.56 11.45
CA TYR A 201 -1.06 10.78 12.42
C TYR A 201 -0.44 11.22 13.75
N ASN A 202 -0.89 12.36 14.30
CA ASN A 202 -0.26 13.00 15.46
C ASN A 202 1.28 13.15 15.31
N GLY A 203 1.78 13.46 14.10
CA GLY A 203 3.20 13.68 13.81
C GLY A 203 4.06 12.40 13.80
N LYS A 204 3.45 11.22 13.71
CA LYS A 204 4.14 9.94 13.54
C LYS A 204 3.68 9.27 12.26
N HIS A 205 4.58 8.63 11.52
CA HIS A 205 4.23 7.89 10.32
C HIS A 205 3.22 6.77 10.60
N VAL A 206 2.21 6.64 9.71
CA VAL A 206 1.32 5.48 9.73
C VAL A 206 2.11 4.20 9.50
N GLY A 207 1.60 3.08 10.00
CA GLY A 207 2.31 1.80 10.05
C GLY A 207 3.19 1.63 11.29
N THR A 208 3.27 2.67 12.17
CA THR A 208 4.00 2.60 13.45
C THR A 208 3.09 2.49 14.67
N PHE A 209 1.79 2.45 14.46
CA PHE A 209 0.78 2.38 15.51
C PHE A 209 0.29 0.95 15.77
N GLY A 210 0.21 0.14 14.71
CA GLY A 210 -0.22 -1.25 14.78
C GLY A 210 0.89 -2.21 15.17
N ASP A 211 0.52 -3.49 15.24
CA ASP A 211 1.46 -4.58 15.55
C ASP A 211 2.33 -4.94 14.35
N ILE A 212 1.77 -4.86 13.14
CA ILE A 212 2.44 -5.13 11.87
C ILE A 212 1.81 -4.27 10.77
N ALA A 213 2.62 -3.84 9.82
CA ALA A 213 2.16 -2.99 8.73
C ALA A 213 2.74 -3.42 7.37
N THR A 214 2.12 -2.90 6.31
CA THR A 214 2.45 -3.26 4.92
C THR A 214 2.55 -2.03 4.04
N CYS A 215 3.37 -2.12 2.98
CA CYS A 215 3.46 -1.14 1.91
C CYS A 215 3.52 -1.80 0.53
N SER A 216 3.19 -1.02 -0.50
CA SER A 216 3.30 -1.43 -1.90
C SER A 216 4.16 -0.45 -2.69
N PHE A 217 4.90 -1.00 -3.66
CA PHE A 217 5.75 -0.22 -4.58
C PHE A 217 5.39 -0.52 -6.04
N TYR A 218 4.13 -0.85 -6.31
CA TYR A 218 3.56 -0.92 -7.67
C TYR A 218 3.66 0.46 -8.34
N PRO A 219 3.74 0.56 -9.69
CA PRO A 219 4.01 1.83 -10.39
C PRO A 219 3.13 3.02 -10.04
N ALA A 220 1.89 2.78 -9.58
CA ALA A 220 0.95 3.84 -9.21
C ALA A 220 1.20 4.44 -7.82
N HIS A 221 1.92 3.74 -6.94
CA HIS A 221 2.11 4.16 -5.55
C HIS A 221 3.09 5.34 -5.40
N HIS A 222 3.37 5.72 -4.18
CA HIS A 222 4.18 6.90 -3.84
C HIS A 222 5.60 6.81 -4.37
N ILE A 223 6.19 5.61 -4.31
CA ILE A 223 7.44 5.21 -4.98
C ILE A 223 7.21 3.87 -5.68
N THR A 224 8.07 3.53 -6.63
CA THR A 224 7.93 2.28 -7.38
C THR A 224 9.22 1.46 -7.43
N MET A 225 9.02 0.14 -7.50
CA MET A 225 10.04 -0.86 -7.86
C MET A 225 9.67 -1.61 -9.15
N GLY A 226 8.62 -1.15 -9.88
CA GLY A 226 7.91 -1.96 -10.87
C GLY A 226 6.93 -2.90 -10.17
N GLU A 227 7.42 -3.93 -9.52
CA GLU A 227 6.70 -4.73 -8.54
C GLU A 227 7.50 -4.78 -7.24
N GLY A 228 6.82 -4.68 -6.10
CA GLY A 228 7.43 -4.70 -4.78
C GLY A 228 6.45 -4.35 -3.67
N GLY A 229 6.83 -4.68 -2.46
CA GLY A 229 6.13 -4.35 -1.23
C GLY A 229 7.05 -4.52 -0.02
N ALA A 230 6.54 -4.18 1.14
CA ALA A 230 7.26 -4.38 2.41
C ALA A 230 6.30 -4.77 3.53
N VAL A 231 6.81 -5.56 4.46
CA VAL A 231 6.20 -5.85 5.76
C VAL A 231 7.11 -5.30 6.84
N PHE A 232 6.57 -4.59 7.81
CA PHE A 232 7.37 -3.96 8.84
C PHE A 232 6.68 -3.91 10.20
N THR A 233 7.50 -3.93 11.26
CA THR A 233 7.04 -3.97 12.66
C THR A 233 8.18 -3.65 13.61
N ASN A 234 7.88 -3.18 14.82
CA ASN A 234 8.84 -3.10 15.93
C ASN A 234 8.91 -4.40 16.76
N ASN A 235 8.06 -5.37 16.47
CA ASN A 235 8.06 -6.65 17.16
C ASN A 235 9.02 -7.64 16.49
N SER A 236 10.11 -8.02 17.18
CA SER A 236 11.12 -8.93 16.66
C SER A 236 10.63 -10.36 16.42
N GLU A 237 9.60 -10.80 17.15
CA GLU A 237 8.99 -12.10 16.94
C GLU A 237 8.16 -12.12 15.65
N LEU A 238 7.32 -11.07 15.44
CA LEU A 238 6.49 -10.97 14.24
C LEU A 238 7.33 -10.88 12.98
N ILE A 239 8.42 -10.10 12.96
CA ILE A 239 9.26 -10.01 11.75
C ILE A 239 9.96 -11.33 11.44
N THR A 240 10.43 -12.07 12.45
CA THR A 240 11.03 -13.41 12.27
C THR A 240 10.03 -14.40 11.69
N ILE A 241 8.78 -14.36 12.14
CA ILE A 241 7.70 -15.19 11.60
C ILE A 241 7.38 -14.76 10.16
N ALA A 242 7.32 -13.45 9.88
CA ALA A 242 7.09 -12.91 8.54
C ALA A 242 8.18 -13.33 7.54
N GLU A 243 9.46 -13.28 7.96
CA GLU A 243 10.57 -13.80 7.14
C GLU A 243 10.40 -15.29 6.83
N SER A 244 10.00 -16.07 7.82
CA SER A 244 9.72 -17.50 7.61
C SER A 244 8.65 -17.70 6.54
N PHE A 245 7.51 -17.02 6.64
CA PHE A 245 6.45 -17.11 5.63
C PHE A 245 6.90 -16.63 4.25
N ARG A 246 7.68 -15.54 4.17
CA ARG A 246 8.25 -15.04 2.92
C ARG A 246 9.19 -16.04 2.26
N ASP A 247 9.95 -16.79 3.07
CA ASP A 247 11.08 -17.64 2.66
C ASP A 247 10.77 -19.15 2.85
N TRP A 248 9.75 -19.66 2.18
CA TRP A 248 9.30 -21.08 2.13
C TRP A 248 8.82 -21.65 3.46
N GLY A 249 8.63 -20.86 4.49
CA GLY A 249 8.33 -21.34 5.84
C GLY A 249 9.55 -21.80 6.63
N ARG A 250 10.77 -21.45 6.19
CA ARG A 250 12.02 -21.81 6.86
C ARG A 250 12.08 -21.26 8.28
N ASP A 251 12.66 -22.04 9.16
CA ASP A 251 13.00 -21.60 10.51
C ASP A 251 14.37 -20.87 10.56
N CYS A 252 15.21 -21.08 9.56
CA CYS A 252 16.51 -20.43 9.41
C CYS A 252 16.39 -19.03 8.80
N TYR A 253 17.05 -18.05 9.44
CA TYR A 253 17.10 -16.62 9.06
C TYR A 253 18.45 -16.21 8.43
N CYS A 254 19.28 -17.15 8.00
CA CYS A 254 20.51 -16.82 7.28
C CYS A 254 20.20 -16.18 5.92
N LYS A 255 20.86 -15.04 5.65
CA LYS A 255 20.70 -14.33 4.37
C LYS A 255 21.10 -15.21 3.18
N PRO A 256 20.60 -14.93 1.96
CA PRO A 256 21.04 -15.60 0.74
C PRO A 256 22.57 -15.58 0.60
N GLY A 257 23.18 -16.72 0.28
CA GLY A 257 24.64 -16.84 0.18
C GLY A 257 25.39 -16.98 1.50
N CYS A 258 24.71 -16.90 2.65
CA CYS A 258 25.31 -17.07 3.97
C CYS A 258 24.81 -18.35 4.64
N ASP A 259 25.69 -19.03 5.35
CA ASP A 259 25.37 -20.24 6.11
C ASP A 259 25.84 -20.08 7.56
N ASP A 260 25.14 -20.76 8.47
CA ASP A 260 25.50 -20.90 9.89
C ASP A 260 25.79 -19.56 10.64
N THR A 261 25.11 -18.49 10.26
CA THR A 261 25.26 -17.17 10.92
C THR A 261 24.81 -17.19 12.39
N CYS A 262 24.00 -18.20 12.77
CA CYS A 262 23.55 -18.39 14.15
C CYS A 262 24.55 -19.23 14.98
N GLY A 263 25.54 -19.91 14.38
CA GLY A 263 26.47 -20.83 15.04
C GLY A 263 25.78 -22.07 15.65
N ARG A 264 24.57 -22.41 15.21
CA ARG A 264 23.73 -23.48 15.78
C ARG A 264 23.07 -24.34 14.73
N ARG A 265 23.70 -24.46 13.56
CA ARG A 265 23.10 -25.13 12.38
C ARG A 265 22.72 -26.58 12.65
N PHE A 266 23.50 -27.30 13.48
CA PHE A 266 23.33 -28.74 13.73
C PHE A 266 23.05 -29.06 15.22
N ASP A 267 22.86 -28.06 16.08
CA ASP A 267 22.76 -28.25 17.54
C ASP A 267 21.34 -28.43 18.05
N GLN A 268 20.35 -28.29 17.18
CA GLN A 268 18.97 -28.14 17.59
C GLN A 268 18.18 -29.46 17.48
N GLN A 269 17.18 -29.61 18.34
CA GLN A 269 16.11 -30.57 18.20
C GLN A 269 14.85 -29.83 17.73
N LEU A 270 14.42 -30.03 16.49
CA LEU A 270 13.32 -29.31 15.88
C LEU A 270 12.17 -30.28 15.58
N GLY A 271 11.09 -30.20 16.34
CA GLY A 271 9.95 -31.10 16.24
C GLY A 271 10.38 -32.58 16.35
N SER A 272 9.88 -33.43 15.47
CA SER A 272 10.22 -34.86 15.36
C SER A 272 11.39 -35.17 14.43
N LEU A 273 12.10 -34.15 13.92
CA LEU A 273 13.28 -34.34 13.10
C LEU A 273 14.43 -34.99 13.90
N PRO A 274 15.34 -35.75 13.28
CA PRO A 274 16.49 -36.28 13.99
C PRO A 274 17.32 -35.17 14.65
N ARG A 275 17.89 -35.45 15.84
CA ARG A 275 18.78 -34.50 16.48
C ARG A 275 19.95 -34.15 15.58
N GLY A 276 20.30 -32.86 15.46
CA GLY A 276 21.35 -32.39 14.58
C GLY A 276 20.93 -32.32 13.11
N TYR A 277 19.64 -32.39 12.82
CA TYR A 277 19.14 -32.11 11.47
C TYR A 277 19.49 -30.67 11.07
N ASP A 278 19.84 -30.45 9.80
CA ASP A 278 20.27 -29.15 9.32
C ASP A 278 19.16 -28.10 9.47
N HIS A 279 19.38 -27.11 10.34
CA HIS A 279 18.44 -26.03 10.61
C HIS A 279 17.99 -25.30 9.34
N LYS A 280 18.86 -25.15 8.33
CA LYS A 280 18.56 -24.52 7.05
C LYS A 280 17.44 -25.24 6.26
N TYR A 281 17.21 -26.52 6.53
CA TYR A 281 16.19 -27.35 5.87
C TYR A 281 15.02 -27.70 6.80
N THR A 282 14.85 -26.93 7.87
CA THR A 282 13.70 -27.03 8.76
C THR A 282 12.65 -25.99 8.38
N TYR A 283 11.39 -26.40 8.33
CA TYR A 283 10.26 -25.58 7.93
C TYR A 283 9.22 -25.56 9.05
N SER A 284 8.94 -24.37 9.60
CA SER A 284 8.01 -24.17 10.71
C SER A 284 6.63 -23.70 10.27
N HIS A 285 6.51 -23.26 9.02
CA HIS A 285 5.27 -22.75 8.44
C HIS A 285 5.01 -23.26 7.03
N LEU A 286 3.76 -23.20 6.57
CA LEU A 286 3.40 -23.35 5.15
C LEU A 286 3.69 -22.02 4.44
N GLY A 287 4.96 -21.77 4.12
CA GLY A 287 5.43 -20.51 3.59
C GLY A 287 5.48 -20.44 2.07
N TYR A 288 5.90 -19.28 1.59
CA TYR A 288 5.92 -18.88 0.19
C TYR A 288 7.36 -18.55 -0.26
N ASN A 289 7.55 -18.26 -1.54
CA ASN A 289 8.74 -17.55 -2.02
C ASN A 289 8.31 -16.21 -2.60
N LEU A 290 8.37 -15.15 -1.77
CA LEU A 290 7.85 -13.83 -2.10
C LEU A 290 8.92 -12.74 -2.09
N LYS A 291 10.20 -13.12 -2.20
CA LYS A 291 11.33 -12.18 -2.29
C LYS A 291 11.29 -11.38 -3.60
N ILE A 292 11.89 -10.20 -3.56
CA ILE A 292 12.20 -9.39 -4.75
C ILE A 292 13.60 -9.70 -5.29
N SER A 293 13.90 -9.18 -6.47
CA SER A 293 15.25 -9.12 -7.02
C SER A 293 15.96 -7.83 -6.59
N ASP A 294 17.30 -7.83 -6.61
CA ASP A 294 18.08 -6.63 -6.26
C ASP A 294 17.90 -5.50 -7.28
N MET A 295 17.57 -5.80 -8.53
CA MET A 295 17.23 -4.79 -9.54
C MET A 295 15.94 -4.01 -9.19
N GLN A 296 14.93 -4.69 -8.64
CA GLN A 296 13.71 -4.03 -8.14
C GLN A 296 14.05 -3.12 -6.94
N ALA A 297 14.82 -3.62 -6.00
CA ALA A 297 15.27 -2.86 -4.85
C ALA A 297 16.12 -1.64 -5.25
N ALA A 298 16.94 -1.75 -6.29
CA ALA A 298 17.74 -0.66 -6.82
C ALA A 298 16.86 0.50 -7.34
N CYS A 299 15.80 0.19 -8.08
CA CYS A 299 14.79 1.17 -8.48
C CYS A 299 14.16 1.84 -7.25
N GLY A 300 13.70 1.04 -6.27
CA GLY A 300 13.09 1.54 -5.04
C GLY A 300 14.02 2.44 -4.23
N LEU A 301 15.31 2.10 -4.13
CA LEU A 301 16.31 2.91 -3.42
C LEU A 301 16.52 4.28 -4.07
N ALA A 302 16.52 4.35 -5.39
CA ALA A 302 16.56 5.62 -6.11
C ALA A 302 15.31 6.46 -5.85
N GLN A 303 14.13 5.84 -5.91
CA GLN A 303 12.84 6.46 -5.65
C GLN A 303 12.70 6.96 -4.20
N LEU A 304 13.21 6.20 -3.23
CA LEU A 304 13.15 6.54 -1.80
C LEU A 304 13.76 7.91 -1.50
N LYS A 305 14.82 8.29 -2.21
CA LYS A 305 15.46 9.61 -2.08
C LYS A 305 14.55 10.76 -2.48
N ARG A 306 13.57 10.48 -3.35
CA ARG A 306 12.61 11.47 -3.88
C ARG A 306 11.27 11.45 -3.13
N LEU A 307 11.06 10.49 -2.24
CA LEU A 307 9.79 10.29 -1.55
C LEU A 307 9.27 11.55 -0.84
N PRO A 308 10.07 12.32 -0.07
CA PRO A 308 9.58 13.55 0.58
C PRO A 308 9.05 14.58 -0.41
N GLU A 309 9.71 14.73 -1.56
CA GLU A 309 9.28 15.63 -2.64
C GLU A 309 7.96 15.13 -3.26
N PHE A 310 7.85 13.83 -3.52
CA PHE A 310 6.65 13.23 -4.10
C PHE A 310 5.44 13.39 -3.19
N VAL A 311 5.58 13.18 -1.89
CA VAL A 311 4.52 13.41 -0.90
C VAL A 311 4.10 14.87 -0.91
N LYS A 312 5.05 15.80 -0.87
CA LYS A 312 4.78 17.24 -0.92
C LYS A 312 4.02 17.63 -2.19
N GLN A 313 4.42 17.12 -3.34
CA GLN A 313 3.75 17.44 -4.62
C GLN A 313 2.33 16.88 -4.67
N ARG A 314 2.09 15.63 -4.22
CA ARG A 314 0.75 15.04 -4.12
C ARG A 314 -0.17 15.87 -3.24
N ASN A 315 0.30 16.28 -2.07
CA ASN A 315 -0.48 17.09 -1.14
C ASN A 315 -0.76 18.50 -1.70
N SER A 316 0.20 19.10 -2.40
CA SER A 316 0.01 20.38 -3.10
C SER A 316 -1.04 20.25 -4.22
N ASN A 317 -0.97 19.20 -5.02
CA ASN A 317 -1.94 18.92 -6.09
C ASN A 317 -3.35 18.70 -5.52
N PHE A 318 -3.46 17.94 -4.44
CA PHE A 318 -4.73 17.72 -3.75
C PHE A 318 -5.35 19.03 -3.26
N ALA A 319 -4.57 19.84 -2.54
CA ALA A 319 -5.04 21.12 -2.00
C ALA A 319 -5.46 22.08 -3.14
N TYR A 320 -4.69 22.12 -4.23
CA TYR A 320 -4.98 22.94 -5.40
C TYR A 320 -6.33 22.55 -6.03
N LEU A 321 -6.53 21.26 -6.32
CA LEU A 321 -7.75 20.76 -6.95
C LEU A 321 -8.96 20.89 -6.02
N SER A 322 -8.79 20.65 -4.70
CA SER A 322 -9.82 20.86 -3.69
C SER A 322 -10.31 22.30 -3.66
N ASN A 323 -9.38 23.27 -3.70
CA ASN A 323 -9.73 24.69 -3.76
C ASN A 323 -10.50 25.05 -5.03
N LYS A 324 -10.07 24.55 -6.19
CA LYS A 324 -10.75 24.79 -7.49
C LYS A 324 -12.18 24.24 -7.49
N LEU A 325 -12.39 23.04 -6.95
CA LEU A 325 -13.69 22.38 -6.96
C LEU A 325 -14.59 22.73 -5.75
N SER A 326 -14.12 23.59 -4.84
CA SER A 326 -14.87 23.98 -3.63
C SER A 326 -16.24 24.62 -3.92
N LYS A 327 -16.40 25.25 -5.09
CA LYS A 327 -17.66 25.83 -5.54
C LYS A 327 -18.72 24.81 -6.01
N LEU A 328 -18.33 23.54 -6.17
CA LEU A 328 -19.19 22.44 -6.63
C LEU A 328 -19.83 21.65 -5.48
N THR A 329 -19.78 22.14 -4.26
CA THR A 329 -20.28 21.42 -3.07
C THR A 329 -21.77 21.11 -3.08
N ASP A 330 -22.57 21.73 -3.94
CA ASP A 330 -23.98 21.37 -4.16
C ASP A 330 -24.12 20.05 -4.96
N TYR A 331 -23.12 19.70 -5.76
CA TYR A 331 -23.13 18.55 -6.68
C TYR A 331 -22.27 17.38 -6.18
N ILE A 332 -21.15 17.70 -5.54
CA ILE A 332 -20.15 16.72 -5.10
C ILE A 332 -19.81 16.88 -3.63
N GLU A 333 -19.44 15.80 -2.99
CA GLU A 333 -18.76 15.76 -1.69
C GLU A 333 -17.26 15.64 -1.93
N LEU A 334 -16.48 16.55 -1.36
CA LEU A 334 -15.02 16.51 -1.38
C LEU A 334 -14.51 15.80 -0.15
N THR A 335 -13.50 14.95 -0.36
CA THR A 335 -12.86 14.21 0.74
C THR A 335 -12.08 15.14 1.64
N MET A 336 -12.19 14.90 2.94
CA MET A 336 -11.50 15.65 3.99
C MET A 336 -10.41 14.81 4.65
N PRO A 337 -9.29 15.42 5.06
CA PRO A 337 -8.32 14.73 5.89
C PRO A 337 -8.95 14.32 7.24
N THR A 338 -8.60 13.15 7.74
CA THR A 338 -8.96 12.74 9.09
C THR A 338 -8.36 13.70 10.10
N LYS A 339 -9.09 14.00 11.16
CA LYS A 339 -8.58 14.88 12.22
C LYS A 339 -7.26 14.36 12.78
N ASN A 340 -6.33 15.25 13.05
CA ASN A 340 -4.97 14.97 13.55
C ASN A 340 -4.07 14.22 12.55
N SER A 341 -4.46 14.09 11.29
CA SER A 341 -3.63 13.47 10.25
C SER A 341 -2.98 14.50 9.32
N THR A 342 -1.84 14.10 8.78
CA THR A 342 -1.22 14.71 7.60
C THR A 342 -1.22 13.63 6.51
N PRO A 343 -2.20 13.62 5.59
CA PRO A 343 -2.27 12.62 4.54
C PRO A 343 -1.06 12.64 3.60
N SER A 344 -0.80 11.50 2.99
CA SER A 344 0.04 11.37 1.81
C SER A 344 -0.86 10.93 0.66
N TRP A 345 -1.54 11.88 0.02
CA TRP A 345 -2.62 11.60 -0.90
C TRP A 345 -2.20 10.75 -2.09
N PHE A 346 -2.87 9.62 -2.28
CA PHE A 346 -2.67 8.75 -3.43
C PHE A 346 -3.48 9.20 -4.65
N GLY A 347 -4.72 9.61 -4.45
CA GLY A 347 -5.66 10.08 -5.44
C GLY A 347 -6.56 11.18 -4.89
N PHE A 348 -7.35 11.80 -5.75
CA PHE A 348 -8.32 12.83 -5.39
C PHE A 348 -9.74 12.28 -5.52
N PRO A 349 -10.36 11.75 -4.46
CA PRO A 349 -11.70 11.19 -4.53
C PRO A 349 -12.77 12.27 -4.58
N ILE A 350 -13.80 12.00 -5.38
CA ILE A 350 -15.03 12.80 -5.52
C ILE A 350 -16.21 11.87 -5.36
N THR A 351 -17.16 12.22 -4.51
CA THR A 351 -18.45 11.51 -4.40
C THR A 351 -19.57 12.37 -4.95
N ILE A 352 -20.27 11.91 -5.98
CA ILE A 352 -21.41 12.62 -6.55
C ILE A 352 -22.60 12.50 -5.61
N LYS A 353 -23.21 13.64 -5.29
CA LYS A 353 -24.40 13.68 -4.43
C LYS A 353 -25.64 13.18 -5.16
N ASN A 354 -26.50 12.43 -4.47
CA ASN A 354 -27.73 11.86 -5.04
C ASN A 354 -28.69 12.91 -5.62
N ASN A 355 -28.66 14.12 -5.09
CA ASN A 355 -29.51 15.25 -5.53
C ASN A 355 -28.84 16.14 -6.60
N SER A 356 -27.70 15.77 -7.10
CA SER A 356 -26.94 16.56 -8.08
C SER A 356 -27.55 16.54 -9.50
N GLY A 357 -28.47 15.61 -9.79
CA GLY A 357 -29.01 15.38 -11.13
C GLY A 357 -28.06 14.67 -12.10
N ALA A 358 -26.87 14.25 -11.64
CA ALA A 358 -25.84 13.59 -12.41
C ALA A 358 -25.47 12.23 -11.82
N SER A 359 -24.98 11.30 -12.65
CA SER A 359 -24.43 10.04 -12.19
C SER A 359 -22.91 10.01 -12.29
N ARG A 360 -22.25 9.17 -11.45
CA ARG A 360 -20.82 8.89 -11.57
C ARG A 360 -20.44 8.39 -12.96
N VAL A 361 -21.28 7.53 -13.55
CA VAL A 361 -21.00 6.95 -14.87
C VAL A 361 -20.99 8.02 -15.95
N ASP A 362 -21.88 9.01 -15.90
CA ASP A 362 -21.95 10.10 -16.86
C ASP A 362 -20.73 11.01 -16.72
N LEU A 363 -20.33 11.33 -15.49
CA LEU A 363 -19.09 12.11 -15.27
C LEU A 363 -17.86 11.36 -15.77
N ILE A 364 -17.73 10.05 -15.49
CA ILE A 364 -16.59 9.24 -15.99
C ILE A 364 -16.54 9.26 -17.52
N LYS A 365 -17.68 9.04 -18.20
CA LYS A 365 -17.74 9.07 -19.67
C LYS A 365 -17.37 10.43 -20.22
N TYR A 366 -17.84 11.50 -19.59
CA TYR A 366 -17.51 12.86 -20.02
C TYR A 366 -16.02 13.16 -19.84
N LEU A 367 -15.43 12.78 -18.71
CA LEU A 367 -14.00 12.96 -18.46
C LEU A 367 -13.14 12.13 -19.43
N ASP A 368 -13.54 10.89 -19.72
CA ASP A 368 -12.85 10.00 -20.64
C ASP A 368 -12.86 10.57 -22.08
N GLN A 369 -14.00 11.11 -22.54
CA GLN A 369 -14.11 11.83 -23.81
C GLN A 369 -13.18 13.04 -23.89
N ASN A 370 -12.89 13.66 -22.74
CA ASN A 370 -11.95 14.76 -22.60
C ASN A 370 -10.54 14.29 -22.22
N LYS A 371 -10.22 12.99 -22.39
CA LYS A 371 -8.90 12.39 -22.13
C LYS A 371 -8.42 12.52 -20.68
N ILE A 372 -9.33 12.64 -19.73
CA ILE A 372 -9.05 12.65 -18.29
C ILE A 372 -9.39 11.28 -17.72
N GLY A 373 -8.35 10.52 -17.39
CA GLY A 373 -8.49 9.20 -16.80
C GLY A 373 -8.97 9.25 -15.34
N THR A 374 -9.82 8.31 -14.98
CA THR A 374 -10.38 8.17 -13.63
C THR A 374 -10.21 6.74 -13.12
N ARG A 375 -10.43 6.52 -11.83
CA ARG A 375 -10.54 5.19 -11.21
C ARG A 375 -11.70 5.15 -10.23
N LEU A 376 -12.23 3.96 -9.99
CA LEU A 376 -13.18 3.73 -8.90
C LEU A 376 -12.45 3.58 -7.57
N LEU A 377 -13.16 3.80 -6.45
CA LEU A 377 -12.58 3.57 -5.13
C LEU A 377 -12.56 2.05 -4.87
N PHE A 378 -11.39 1.45 -5.08
CA PHE A 378 -11.10 0.03 -4.86
C PHE A 378 -12.18 -0.91 -5.47
N ALA A 379 -12.66 -1.88 -4.68
CA ALA A 379 -13.72 -2.79 -5.10
C ALA A 379 -15.14 -2.19 -4.95
N GLY A 380 -15.26 -0.96 -4.44
CA GLY A 380 -16.54 -0.35 -4.11
C GLY A 380 -17.20 -1.01 -2.89
N ASN A 381 -17.78 -2.18 -3.07
CA ASN A 381 -18.30 -3.03 -1.99
C ASN A 381 -17.93 -4.49 -2.27
N LEU A 382 -17.01 -5.04 -1.48
CA LEU A 382 -16.52 -6.42 -1.63
C LEU A 382 -17.63 -7.44 -1.55
N THR A 383 -18.64 -7.22 -0.71
CA THR A 383 -19.78 -8.15 -0.54
C THR A 383 -20.64 -8.28 -1.81
N ARG A 384 -20.50 -7.33 -2.74
CA ARG A 384 -21.18 -7.32 -4.05
C ARG A 384 -20.34 -7.92 -5.18
N GLN A 385 -19.07 -8.19 -4.93
CA GLN A 385 -18.16 -8.73 -5.94
C GLN A 385 -18.47 -10.21 -6.23
N PRO A 386 -18.40 -10.68 -7.49
CA PRO A 386 -18.77 -12.05 -7.86
C PRO A 386 -18.05 -13.13 -7.04
N TYR A 387 -16.77 -12.94 -6.71
CA TYR A 387 -15.99 -13.93 -5.97
C TYR A 387 -16.37 -14.03 -4.49
N PHE A 388 -17.11 -13.05 -3.95
CA PHE A 388 -17.52 -13.01 -2.55
C PHE A 388 -18.84 -13.76 -2.28
N LYS A 389 -19.50 -14.27 -3.34
CA LYS A 389 -20.84 -14.88 -3.26
C LYS A 389 -20.94 -16.02 -2.25
N ASP A 390 -19.90 -16.86 -2.18
CA ASP A 390 -19.87 -18.05 -1.32
C ASP A 390 -18.85 -17.90 -0.17
N VAL A 391 -18.45 -16.67 0.16
CA VAL A 391 -17.56 -16.36 1.27
C VAL A 391 -18.35 -16.12 2.55
N ASP A 392 -17.94 -16.75 3.64
CA ASP A 392 -18.50 -16.47 4.96
C ASP A 392 -17.98 -15.11 5.47
N TYR A 393 -18.91 -14.22 5.80
CA TYR A 393 -18.59 -12.90 6.39
C TYR A 393 -19.73 -12.44 7.31
N ARG A 394 -19.49 -11.41 8.09
CA ARG A 394 -20.48 -10.74 8.91
C ARG A 394 -20.50 -9.23 8.64
N ILE A 395 -21.65 -8.62 8.64
CA ILE A 395 -21.85 -7.17 8.60
C ILE A 395 -22.25 -6.72 10.00
N SER A 396 -21.61 -5.67 10.52
CA SER A 396 -21.96 -5.02 11.78
C SER A 396 -22.73 -3.72 11.49
N GLY A 397 -24.01 -3.70 11.78
CA GLY A 397 -24.91 -2.60 11.37
C GLY A 397 -25.34 -2.70 9.92
N ASP A 398 -25.16 -1.64 9.16
CA ASP A 398 -25.42 -1.59 7.72
C ASP A 398 -24.17 -1.13 6.93
N LEU A 399 -24.25 -1.13 5.60
CA LEU A 399 -23.19 -0.70 4.69
C LEU A 399 -23.69 0.41 3.74
N THR A 400 -24.51 1.32 4.25
CA THR A 400 -25.14 2.38 3.45
C THR A 400 -24.11 3.30 2.82
N ASN A 401 -23.10 3.75 3.58
CA ASN A 401 -22.04 4.61 3.04
C ASN A 401 -21.09 3.84 2.12
N THR A 402 -20.84 2.57 2.39
CA THR A 402 -20.12 1.66 1.49
C THR A 402 -20.82 1.54 0.13
N ASP A 403 -22.16 1.36 0.10
CA ASP A 403 -22.93 1.33 -1.14
C ASP A 403 -22.94 2.69 -1.85
N ILE A 404 -23.02 3.80 -1.14
CA ILE A 404 -22.86 5.16 -1.72
C ILE A 404 -21.46 5.31 -2.32
N THR A 405 -20.42 4.90 -1.61
CA THR A 405 -19.03 4.92 -2.12
C THR A 405 -18.93 4.09 -3.40
N MET A 406 -19.47 2.88 -3.44
CA MET A 406 -19.46 2.02 -4.62
C MET A 406 -20.17 2.67 -5.82
N ASN A 407 -21.32 3.30 -5.60
CA ASN A 407 -22.16 3.81 -6.69
C ASN A 407 -21.75 5.21 -7.17
N ASN A 408 -21.25 6.06 -6.26
CA ASN A 408 -21.13 7.50 -6.50
C ASN A 408 -19.71 8.02 -6.49
N THR A 409 -18.70 7.25 -6.01
CA THR A 409 -17.34 7.73 -5.87
C THR A 409 -16.43 7.30 -7.03
N LEU A 410 -15.61 8.23 -7.48
CA LEU A 410 -14.47 8.04 -8.38
C LEU A 410 -13.28 8.82 -7.85
N TRP A 411 -12.08 8.57 -8.34
CA TRP A 411 -10.93 9.41 -8.02
C TRP A 411 -10.12 9.81 -9.25
N LEU A 412 -9.47 10.96 -9.15
CA LEU A 412 -8.65 11.63 -10.16
C LEU A 412 -7.18 11.54 -9.79
N GLY A 413 -6.31 11.64 -10.79
CA GLY A 413 -4.87 11.64 -10.61
C GLY A 413 -4.36 12.94 -9.99
N ILE A 414 -3.44 12.78 -9.03
CA ILE A 414 -2.69 13.88 -8.40
C ILE A 414 -1.22 13.51 -8.19
N TYR A 415 -0.72 12.46 -8.85
CA TYR A 415 0.66 12.01 -8.71
C TYR A 415 1.67 13.08 -9.16
N PRO A 416 2.96 12.99 -8.78
CA PRO A 416 3.95 14.06 -9.01
C PRO A 416 4.19 14.45 -10.47
N GLY A 417 3.83 13.60 -11.44
CA GLY A 417 3.90 13.90 -12.86
C GLY A 417 2.74 14.77 -13.39
N ILE A 418 1.74 15.10 -12.55
CA ILE A 418 0.66 16.01 -12.91
C ILE A 418 1.03 17.43 -12.48
N GLY A 419 1.07 18.34 -13.45
CA GLY A 419 1.33 19.76 -13.23
C GLY A 419 0.05 20.61 -13.15
N LYS A 420 0.25 21.90 -12.88
CA LYS A 420 -0.84 22.86 -12.72
C LYS A 420 -1.77 22.94 -13.93
N LYS A 421 -1.22 22.89 -15.18
CA LYS A 421 -2.04 22.94 -16.41
C LYS A 421 -3.03 21.78 -16.50
N GLN A 422 -2.61 20.57 -16.12
CA GLN A 422 -3.48 19.39 -16.08
C GLN A 422 -4.56 19.54 -14.99
N LEU A 423 -4.21 20.03 -13.80
CA LEU A 423 -5.16 20.25 -12.71
C LEU A 423 -6.20 21.34 -13.07
N ASP A 424 -5.77 22.42 -13.73
CA ASP A 424 -6.70 23.44 -14.25
C ASP A 424 -7.65 22.83 -15.29
N TYR A 425 -7.14 22.01 -16.20
CA TYR A 425 -7.96 21.35 -17.21
C TYR A 425 -8.98 20.39 -16.59
N ILE A 426 -8.57 19.58 -15.61
CA ILE A 426 -9.50 18.72 -14.86
C ILE A 426 -10.61 19.56 -14.22
N ALA A 427 -10.26 20.63 -13.52
CA ALA A 427 -11.23 21.47 -12.82
C ALA A 427 -12.24 22.10 -13.80
N VAL A 428 -11.76 22.66 -14.89
CA VAL A 428 -12.63 23.26 -15.94
C VAL A 428 -13.60 22.23 -16.50
N LYS A 429 -13.13 21.01 -16.82
CA LYS A 429 -14.00 19.98 -17.38
C LYS A 429 -15.07 19.47 -16.40
N ILE A 430 -14.76 19.42 -15.12
CA ILE A 430 -15.77 19.07 -14.08
C ILE A 430 -16.78 20.20 -13.92
N GLU A 431 -16.34 21.46 -13.93
CA GLU A 431 -17.23 22.63 -13.89
C GLU A 431 -18.18 22.67 -15.09
N GLU A 432 -17.64 22.46 -16.31
CA GLU A 432 -18.45 22.38 -17.54
C GLU A 432 -19.50 21.26 -17.46
N PHE A 433 -19.15 20.10 -16.93
CA PHE A 433 -20.07 18.98 -16.76
C PHE A 433 -21.28 19.35 -15.89
N PHE A 434 -21.09 20.11 -14.82
CA PHE A 434 -22.17 20.56 -13.95
C PHE A 434 -22.81 21.88 -14.38
N GLY A 435 -22.44 22.45 -15.55
CA GLY A 435 -23.00 23.68 -16.08
C GLY A 435 -22.58 24.94 -15.29
N ILE A 436 -21.45 24.90 -14.60
CA ILE A 436 -20.90 25.99 -13.84
C ILE A 436 -19.66 26.50 -14.58
N GLY A 437 -19.67 27.73 -15.05
CA GLY A 437 -18.50 28.36 -15.68
C GLY A 437 -18.68 28.80 -17.12
N PHE A 438 -19.73 29.58 -17.40
CA PHE A 438 -19.83 30.44 -18.59
C PHE A 438 -20.10 31.87 -18.18
#